data_50edd2a76f787f512551635a658f12d3
#
_entry.id   50edd2a76f787f512551635a658f12d3
#
_cell.length_a   1.000
_cell.length_b   1.000
_cell.length_c   1.000
_cell.angle_alpha   90.00
_cell.angle_beta   90.00
_cell.angle_gamma   90.00
#
_symmetry.space_group_name_H-M   'P 1'
#
loop_
_entity.id
_entity.type
_entity.pdbx_description
1 polymer ?
#
loop_
_entity_poly.entity_id
_entity_poly.type
_entity_poly.pdbx_seq_one_letter_code
_entity_poly.pdbx_strand_id
1 'polypeptide(L)'
;QFLYRILMIKREFNLTNCHIALFSPTLFLTGSSYAEFRNVFLNEFSFDDAIQFKASHFADVADSWGISFSIWHNGITENKNDFEYTLVDNVDGEIINVGKKIVYNIDNKISTSEWIKCTEKATLDIPHVSSGIKVNGSTGKAVKNMIGYIYNKSNNVDKNTQECALFSTIFSDGHGQNITTDNFDRCTALFSARKLIEKNWVNSKDEYLAPNTEHPAYNEFVNDSLIYSLFHSSSNQSSLRNVDYKGKKWDIKNEFFWLSNKEIENLSNTNGFTQTYNDARTSKERYVYNKLQTITLSPEAQDVLDKASDIVRNTFKYRELFNQEHPEYQIMNWDCGWYQIKALAKEYAKSDYEEFVKLYKKLADKMRPMVYTLGFLK
;
A
#
# COMPACT_ATOMS: atom_id res chain seq x y z
N GLN A 1 17.85 -13.79 -19.08
CA GLN A 1 18.41 -14.34 -20.35
C GLN A 1 19.87 -14.76 -20.21
N PHE A 2 20.76 -13.94 -19.62
CA PHE A 2 22.18 -14.24 -19.49
C PHE A 2 22.45 -15.52 -18.70
N LEU A 3 21.92 -15.63 -17.47
CA LEU A 3 22.08 -16.83 -16.63
C LEU A 3 21.47 -18.09 -17.29
N TYR A 4 20.35 -17.96 -18.00
CA TYR A 4 19.78 -19.09 -18.74
C TYR A 4 20.72 -19.55 -19.85
N ARG A 5 21.42 -18.64 -20.51
CA ARG A 5 22.41 -18.99 -21.54
C ARG A 5 23.61 -19.73 -20.96
N ILE A 6 24.08 -19.35 -19.76
CA ILE A 6 25.12 -20.09 -19.05
C ILE A 6 24.66 -21.51 -18.72
N LEU A 7 23.42 -21.69 -18.25
CA LEU A 7 22.84 -23.03 -18.04
C LEU A 7 22.86 -23.88 -19.34
N MET A 8 22.47 -23.31 -20.47
CA MET A 8 22.46 -24.02 -21.73
C MET A 8 23.87 -24.41 -22.16
N ILE A 9 24.86 -23.52 -22.04
CA ILE A 9 26.28 -23.80 -22.34
C ILE A 9 26.79 -24.92 -21.43
N LYS A 10 26.53 -24.86 -20.13
CA LYS A 10 26.90 -25.91 -19.18
C LYS A 10 26.39 -27.28 -19.61
N ARG A 11 25.11 -27.35 -20.00
CA ARG A 11 24.47 -28.62 -20.44
C ARG A 11 25.02 -29.11 -21.77
N GLU A 12 25.15 -28.23 -22.76
CA GLU A 12 25.61 -28.55 -24.10
C GLU A 12 27.04 -29.12 -24.11
N PHE A 13 27.90 -28.50 -23.27
CA PHE A 13 29.32 -28.94 -23.20
C PHE A 13 29.62 -29.85 -22.02
N ASN A 14 28.60 -30.32 -21.28
CA ASN A 14 28.75 -31.19 -20.11
C ASN A 14 29.77 -30.69 -19.09
N LEU A 15 29.75 -29.37 -18.78
CA LEU A 15 30.74 -28.78 -17.89
C LEU A 15 30.46 -29.22 -16.44
N THR A 16 31.42 -30.00 -15.87
CA THR A 16 31.35 -30.54 -14.50
C THR A 16 32.03 -29.63 -13.47
N ASN A 17 32.85 -28.69 -13.90
CA ASN A 17 33.52 -27.73 -13.03
C ASN A 17 33.25 -26.32 -13.58
N CYS A 18 32.07 -25.78 -13.23
CA CYS A 18 31.63 -24.47 -13.70
C CYS A 18 31.38 -23.56 -12.50
N HIS A 19 32.03 -22.39 -12.52
CA HIS A 19 31.79 -21.34 -11.54
C HIS A 19 31.22 -20.11 -12.24
N ILE A 20 30.31 -19.43 -11.56
CA ILE A 20 29.74 -18.16 -12.02
C ILE A 20 30.07 -17.09 -10.98
N ALA A 21 30.64 -15.99 -11.43
CA ALA A 21 30.81 -14.76 -10.66
C ALA A 21 30.07 -13.64 -11.40
N LEU A 22 29.06 -13.06 -10.79
CA LEU A 22 28.08 -12.23 -11.51
C LEU A 22 27.69 -10.98 -10.76
N PHE A 23 27.77 -9.83 -11.43
CA PHE A 23 27.08 -8.62 -11.01
C PHE A 23 25.64 -8.65 -11.52
N SER A 24 24.67 -8.59 -10.62
CA SER A 24 23.25 -8.51 -10.98
C SER A 24 22.40 -7.95 -9.83
N PRO A 25 21.23 -7.36 -10.13
CA PRO A 25 20.21 -7.19 -9.11
C PRO A 25 19.76 -8.54 -8.54
N THR A 26 19.35 -8.57 -7.27
CA THR A 26 18.85 -9.79 -6.61
C THR A 26 17.51 -10.28 -7.16
N LEU A 27 16.92 -9.60 -8.12
CA LEU A 27 15.55 -9.83 -8.62
C LEU A 27 15.31 -11.27 -9.13
N PHE A 28 16.32 -11.94 -9.70
CA PHE A 28 16.17 -13.33 -10.13
C PHE A 28 16.00 -14.30 -8.95
N LEU A 29 16.46 -13.91 -7.76
CA LEU A 29 16.28 -14.66 -6.52
C LEU A 29 15.00 -14.28 -5.78
N THR A 30 14.58 -13.00 -5.83
CA THR A 30 13.46 -12.49 -5.05
C THR A 30 12.13 -12.52 -5.82
N GLY A 31 12.16 -12.18 -7.11
CA GLY A 31 10.96 -11.91 -7.90
C GLY A 31 10.14 -13.17 -8.20
N SER A 32 8.84 -13.10 -7.93
CA SER A 32 7.89 -14.19 -8.18
C SER A 32 7.81 -14.61 -9.65
N SER A 33 8.03 -13.67 -10.58
CA SER A 33 8.07 -13.96 -12.02
C SER A 33 9.25 -14.81 -12.47
N TYR A 34 10.23 -15.03 -11.60
CA TYR A 34 11.42 -15.85 -11.88
C TYR A 34 11.39 -17.25 -11.23
N ALA A 35 10.29 -17.65 -10.61
CA ALA A 35 10.19 -18.88 -9.83
C ALA A 35 10.60 -20.13 -10.64
N GLU A 36 10.10 -20.28 -11.87
CA GLU A 36 10.45 -21.41 -12.74
C GLU A 36 11.94 -21.43 -13.09
N PHE A 37 12.47 -20.27 -13.52
CA PHE A 37 13.90 -20.13 -13.82
C PHE A 37 14.75 -20.41 -12.59
N ARG A 38 14.40 -19.82 -11.45
CA ARG A 38 15.11 -19.98 -10.18
C ARG A 38 15.17 -21.45 -9.77
N ASN A 39 14.07 -22.18 -9.88
CA ASN A 39 14.05 -23.60 -9.57
C ASN A 39 15.04 -24.39 -10.45
N VAL A 40 15.07 -24.14 -11.75
CA VAL A 40 16.03 -24.79 -12.67
C VAL A 40 17.47 -24.40 -12.32
N PHE A 41 17.74 -23.12 -12.09
CA PHE A 41 19.09 -22.60 -11.80
C PHE A 41 19.65 -23.18 -10.50
N LEU A 42 18.87 -23.19 -9.42
CA LEU A 42 19.28 -23.66 -8.10
C LEU A 42 19.38 -25.20 -7.99
N ASN A 43 18.92 -25.92 -8.97
CA ASN A 43 19.16 -27.38 -9.09
C ASN A 43 20.49 -27.71 -9.80
N GLU A 44 21.14 -26.74 -10.39
CA GLU A 44 22.39 -26.95 -11.13
C GLU A 44 23.55 -26.09 -10.64
N PHE A 45 23.26 -25.05 -9.88
CA PHE A 45 24.25 -24.18 -9.26
C PHE A 45 23.99 -24.03 -7.76
N SER A 46 25.03 -24.25 -6.97
CA SER A 46 25.04 -24.01 -5.53
C SER A 46 25.52 -22.59 -5.24
N PHE A 47 24.88 -21.96 -4.28
CA PHE A 47 25.26 -20.63 -3.80
C PHE A 47 26.50 -20.72 -2.89
N ASP A 48 27.51 -19.90 -3.14
CA ASP A 48 28.70 -19.81 -2.31
C ASP A 48 28.66 -18.59 -1.40
N ASP A 49 28.68 -17.40 -2.00
CA ASP A 49 28.77 -16.13 -1.28
C ASP A 49 28.27 -14.98 -2.12
N ALA A 50 27.89 -13.87 -1.47
CA ALA A 50 27.56 -12.65 -2.17
C ALA A 50 27.74 -11.40 -1.32
N ILE A 51 28.03 -10.30 -1.99
CA ILE A 51 27.96 -8.96 -1.43
C ILE A 51 26.88 -8.15 -2.15
N GLN A 52 26.27 -7.22 -1.43
CA GLN A 52 25.34 -6.23 -2.00
C GLN A 52 25.80 -4.83 -1.62
N PHE A 53 25.69 -3.89 -2.56
CA PHE A 53 26.12 -2.50 -2.39
C PHE A 53 25.26 -1.55 -3.26
N LYS A 54 25.47 -0.24 -3.09
CA LYS A 54 24.78 0.78 -3.89
C LYS A 54 25.24 0.71 -5.35
N ALA A 55 24.30 0.63 -6.27
CA ALA A 55 24.62 0.63 -7.70
C ALA A 55 25.22 1.96 -8.16
N SER A 56 24.99 3.07 -7.45
CA SER A 56 25.60 4.38 -7.73
C SER A 56 27.11 4.42 -7.57
N HIS A 57 27.71 3.49 -6.82
CA HIS A 57 29.19 3.34 -6.80
C HIS A 57 29.75 2.77 -8.10
N PHE A 58 28.90 2.22 -8.94
CA PHE A 58 29.30 1.48 -10.14
C PHE A 58 28.84 2.16 -11.44
N ALA A 59 27.73 2.88 -11.39
CA ALA A 59 27.13 3.56 -12.53
C ALA A 59 26.33 4.79 -12.09
N ASP A 60 26.07 5.68 -13.02
CA ASP A 60 25.23 6.87 -12.78
C ASP A 60 23.73 6.45 -12.68
N VAL A 61 23.35 5.99 -11.51
CA VAL A 61 22.00 5.55 -11.16
C VAL A 61 21.63 6.03 -9.75
N ALA A 62 20.35 5.94 -9.41
CA ALA A 62 19.84 6.37 -8.10
C ALA A 62 20.46 5.58 -6.94
N ASP A 63 20.81 6.25 -5.84
CA ASP A 63 21.38 5.66 -4.61
C ASP A 63 20.47 4.60 -3.96
N SER A 64 19.17 4.64 -4.26
CA SER A 64 18.23 3.64 -3.78
C SER A 64 18.32 2.29 -4.53
N TRP A 65 19.17 2.15 -5.53
CA TRP A 65 19.34 0.91 -6.25
C TRP A 65 20.46 0.07 -5.65
N GLY A 66 20.14 -1.19 -5.31
CA GLY A 66 21.10 -2.19 -4.91
C GLY A 66 21.51 -3.07 -6.11
N ILE A 67 22.81 -3.37 -6.17
CA ILE A 67 23.37 -4.38 -7.04
C ILE A 67 24.16 -5.36 -6.19
N SER A 68 24.23 -6.61 -6.60
CA SER A 68 25.00 -7.64 -5.91
C SER A 68 26.09 -8.23 -6.82
N PHE A 69 27.16 -8.67 -6.19
CA PHE A 69 28.11 -9.60 -6.78
C PHE A 69 27.95 -10.94 -6.06
N SER A 70 27.61 -11.99 -6.80
CA SER A 70 27.36 -13.30 -6.25
C SER A 70 28.21 -14.37 -6.93
N ILE A 71 28.60 -15.39 -6.15
CA ILE A 71 29.45 -16.50 -6.58
C ILE A 71 28.66 -17.79 -6.45
N TRP A 72 28.73 -18.60 -7.49
CA TRP A 72 28.03 -19.88 -7.62
C TRP A 72 28.96 -20.93 -8.19
N HIS A 73 28.85 -22.15 -7.72
CA HIS A 73 29.58 -23.29 -8.30
C HIS A 73 28.62 -24.38 -8.78
N ASN A 74 29.14 -25.31 -9.58
CA ASN A 74 28.36 -26.45 -10.06
C ASN A 74 27.89 -27.32 -8.89
N GLY A 75 26.59 -27.46 -8.70
CA GLY A 75 26.00 -28.18 -7.58
C GLY A 75 24.53 -27.87 -7.42
N ILE A 76 23.97 -28.28 -6.30
CA ILE A 76 22.57 -28.03 -5.95
C ILE A 76 22.53 -27.13 -4.72
N THR A 77 21.78 -26.04 -4.79
CA THR A 77 21.51 -25.19 -3.62
C THR A 77 20.54 -25.91 -2.68
N GLU A 78 20.95 -26.13 -1.44
CA GLU A 78 20.12 -26.80 -0.42
C GLU A 78 18.96 -25.90 0.01
N ASN A 79 19.24 -24.68 0.52
CA ASN A 79 18.24 -23.71 0.86
C ASN A 79 17.95 -22.81 -0.34
N LYS A 80 16.85 -23.07 -1.05
CA LYS A 80 16.45 -22.34 -2.25
C LYS A 80 15.66 -21.07 -1.98
N ASN A 81 15.35 -20.76 -0.72
CA ASN A 81 14.46 -19.66 -0.37
C ASN A 81 15.19 -18.48 0.25
N ASP A 82 16.29 -18.71 0.96
CA ASP A 82 16.99 -17.68 1.73
C ASP A 82 18.50 -17.71 1.43
N PHE A 83 19.08 -16.55 1.14
CA PHE A 83 20.49 -16.38 0.79
C PHE A 83 21.08 -15.26 1.66
N GLU A 84 22.09 -15.56 2.45
CA GLU A 84 22.77 -14.52 3.25
C GLU A 84 23.75 -13.73 2.39
N TYR A 85 23.58 -12.43 2.36
CA TYR A 85 24.42 -11.46 1.64
C TYR A 85 25.13 -10.56 2.64
N THR A 86 26.42 -10.30 2.43
CA THR A 86 27.15 -9.24 3.14
C THR A 86 26.85 -7.90 2.49
N LEU A 87 26.43 -6.93 3.29
CA LEU A 87 26.22 -5.55 2.84
C LEU A 87 27.53 -4.78 2.95
N VAL A 88 27.95 -4.15 1.87
CA VAL A 88 29.14 -3.30 1.86
C VAL A 88 28.81 -1.90 1.34
N ASP A 89 29.50 -0.91 1.87
CA ASP A 89 29.39 0.48 1.40
C ASP A 89 30.77 1.09 1.23
N ASN A 90 30.89 2.13 0.41
CA ASN A 90 32.09 2.91 0.28
C ASN A 90 31.95 4.17 1.14
N VAL A 91 32.80 4.27 2.15
CA VAL A 91 32.86 5.43 3.03
C VAL A 91 34.29 6.00 2.94
N ASP A 92 34.42 7.22 2.44
CA ASP A 92 35.67 7.94 2.28
C ASP A 92 36.75 7.17 1.47
N GLY A 93 36.31 6.35 0.50
CA GLY A 93 37.17 5.55 -0.36
C GLY A 93 37.51 4.16 0.17
N GLU A 94 37.07 3.83 1.37
CA GLU A 94 37.22 2.49 1.96
C GLU A 94 35.96 1.67 1.83
N ILE A 95 36.08 0.39 1.44
CA ILE A 95 34.99 -0.56 1.41
C ILE A 95 34.80 -1.15 2.80
N ILE A 96 33.69 -0.84 3.45
CA ILE A 96 33.37 -1.33 4.79
C ILE A 96 32.17 -2.27 4.78
N ASN A 97 32.19 -3.26 5.66
CA ASN A 97 31.05 -4.11 5.94
C ASN A 97 30.05 -3.34 6.83
N VAL A 98 28.83 -3.12 6.34
CA VAL A 98 27.77 -2.40 7.05
C VAL A 98 26.68 -3.33 7.60
N GLY A 99 26.81 -4.63 7.41
CA GLY A 99 25.87 -5.63 7.95
C GLY A 99 25.64 -6.82 7.03
N LYS A 100 24.59 -7.56 7.36
CA LYS A 100 24.13 -8.71 6.60
C LYS A 100 22.65 -8.56 6.24
N LYS A 101 22.24 -9.24 5.17
CA LYS A 101 20.86 -9.29 4.71
C LYS A 101 20.51 -10.70 4.28
N ILE A 102 19.29 -11.10 4.54
CA ILE A 102 18.70 -12.28 3.92
C ILE A 102 17.97 -11.84 2.63
N VAL A 103 18.49 -12.26 1.49
CA VAL A 103 17.80 -12.19 0.20
C VAL A 103 16.89 -13.41 0.12
N TYR A 104 15.59 -13.20 -0.06
CA TYR A 104 14.59 -14.26 0.01
C TYR A 104 13.60 -14.21 -1.15
N ASN A 105 12.94 -15.31 -1.40
CA ASN A 105 11.81 -15.39 -2.32
C ASN A 105 10.53 -15.82 -1.61
N ILE A 106 9.41 -15.65 -2.32
CA ILE A 106 8.08 -16.00 -1.83
C ILE A 106 7.59 -17.35 -2.38
N ASP A 107 8.47 -18.14 -2.97
CA ASP A 107 8.12 -19.47 -3.49
C ASP A 107 7.55 -20.34 -2.37
N ASN A 108 6.43 -21.00 -2.65
CA ASN A 108 5.69 -21.80 -1.66
C ASN A 108 5.12 -20.99 -0.46
N LYS A 109 5.01 -19.67 -0.58
CA LYS A 109 4.34 -18.79 0.39
C LYS A 109 3.05 -18.24 -0.18
N ILE A 110 2.15 -17.83 0.70
CA ILE A 110 0.94 -17.11 0.31
C ILE A 110 1.35 -15.71 -0.16
N SER A 111 1.07 -15.40 -1.43
CA SER A 111 1.31 -14.04 -1.94
C SER A 111 0.37 -13.03 -1.27
N THR A 112 0.80 -11.77 -1.20
CA THR A 112 -0.07 -10.72 -0.66
C THR A 112 -1.35 -10.54 -1.46
N SER A 113 -1.29 -10.75 -2.78
CA SER A 113 -2.49 -10.70 -3.64
C SER A 113 -3.49 -11.81 -3.32
N GLU A 114 -3.03 -13.00 -2.98
CA GLU A 114 -3.91 -14.08 -2.52
C GLU A 114 -4.43 -13.82 -1.10
N TRP A 115 -3.59 -13.30 -0.23
CA TRP A 115 -3.95 -12.97 1.15
C TRP A 115 -5.06 -11.92 1.25
N ILE A 116 -5.02 -10.86 0.41
CA ILE A 116 -6.05 -9.81 0.38
C ILE A 116 -7.21 -10.14 -0.55
N LYS A 117 -7.23 -11.30 -1.18
CA LYS A 117 -8.19 -11.66 -2.22
C LYS A 117 -9.64 -11.47 -1.76
N CYS A 118 -10.39 -10.77 -2.58
CA CYS A 118 -11.84 -10.67 -2.45
C CYS A 118 -12.49 -12.02 -2.80
N THR A 119 -13.27 -12.57 -1.89
CA THR A 119 -13.99 -13.84 -2.08
C THR A 119 -15.35 -13.68 -2.72
N GLU A 120 -15.92 -12.46 -2.67
CA GLU A 120 -17.21 -12.16 -3.28
C GLU A 120 -17.14 -12.24 -4.81
N LYS A 121 -18.02 -13.03 -5.40
CA LYS A 121 -18.07 -13.26 -6.85
C LYS A 121 -19.34 -12.71 -7.50
N ALA A 122 -20.36 -12.40 -6.70
CA ALA A 122 -21.61 -11.85 -7.22
C ALA A 122 -21.40 -10.44 -7.74
N THR A 123 -21.51 -10.26 -9.05
CA THR A 123 -21.28 -8.96 -9.69
C THR A 123 -22.58 -8.16 -9.77
N LEU A 124 -22.45 -6.84 -9.62
CA LEU A 124 -23.53 -5.88 -9.71
C LEU A 124 -23.34 -5.01 -10.96
N ASP A 125 -24.43 -4.76 -11.65
CA ASP A 125 -24.47 -3.83 -12.78
C ASP A 125 -24.81 -2.42 -12.25
N ILE A 126 -23.82 -1.76 -11.70
CA ILE A 126 -23.90 -0.42 -11.12
C ILE A 126 -22.75 0.46 -11.62
N PRO A 127 -22.91 1.79 -11.56
CA PRO A 127 -21.81 2.69 -11.95
C PRO A 127 -20.62 2.51 -11.03
N HIS A 128 -19.43 2.63 -11.59
CA HIS A 128 -18.16 2.61 -10.87
C HIS A 128 -17.18 3.63 -11.45
N VAL A 129 -16.21 4.03 -10.66
CA VAL A 129 -15.11 4.89 -11.10
C VAL A 129 -14.01 4.02 -11.68
N SER A 130 -13.35 4.48 -12.73
CA SER A 130 -12.17 3.82 -13.32
C SER A 130 -10.95 4.72 -13.28
N SER A 131 -9.80 4.18 -13.65
CA SER A 131 -8.57 4.96 -13.82
C SER A 131 -8.80 6.17 -14.74
N GLY A 132 -8.22 7.32 -14.35
CA GLY A 132 -8.51 8.61 -15.01
C GLY A 132 -9.79 9.29 -14.50
N ILE A 133 -10.38 8.80 -13.41
CA ILE A 133 -11.60 9.34 -12.77
C ILE A 133 -12.75 9.42 -13.78
N LYS A 134 -12.88 8.41 -14.61
CA LYS A 134 -13.99 8.27 -15.55
C LYS A 134 -15.07 7.42 -14.92
N VAL A 135 -16.29 7.92 -14.93
CA VAL A 135 -17.46 7.12 -14.56
C VAL A 135 -17.74 6.10 -15.66
N ASN A 136 -18.10 4.89 -15.25
CA ASN A 136 -18.44 3.78 -16.16
C ASN A 136 -17.28 3.30 -17.04
N GLY A 137 -16.07 3.24 -16.46
CA GLY A 137 -14.95 2.58 -17.13
C GLY A 137 -15.26 1.12 -17.46
N SER A 138 -14.71 0.63 -18.57
CA SER A 138 -15.01 -0.69 -19.13
C SER A 138 -14.35 -1.86 -18.40
N THR A 139 -13.42 -1.60 -17.49
CA THR A 139 -12.59 -2.64 -16.86
C THR A 139 -12.98 -2.81 -15.40
N GLY A 140 -13.49 -3.97 -15.09
CA GLY A 140 -13.78 -4.38 -13.73
C GLY A 140 -15.28 -4.50 -13.45
N LYS A 141 -15.55 -5.18 -12.37
CA LYS A 141 -16.91 -5.55 -11.99
C LYS A 141 -17.12 -5.15 -10.54
N ALA A 142 -18.09 -4.29 -10.29
CA ALA A 142 -18.58 -4.06 -8.95
C ALA A 142 -19.08 -5.39 -8.37
N VAL A 143 -18.68 -5.69 -7.14
CA VAL A 143 -19.16 -6.87 -6.43
C VAL A 143 -20.08 -6.45 -5.28
N LYS A 144 -20.90 -7.39 -4.81
CA LYS A 144 -21.75 -7.16 -3.66
C LYS A 144 -20.90 -6.79 -2.43
N ASN A 145 -21.41 -5.91 -1.59
CA ASN A 145 -20.72 -5.40 -0.41
C ASN A 145 -19.37 -4.71 -0.67
N MET A 146 -19.12 -4.26 -1.90
CA MET A 146 -17.95 -3.48 -2.23
C MET A 146 -18.02 -2.10 -1.58
N ILE A 147 -16.94 -1.74 -0.89
CA ILE A 147 -16.78 -0.46 -0.17
C ILE A 147 -15.58 0.34 -0.65
N GLY A 148 -14.74 -0.25 -1.48
CA GLY A 148 -13.56 0.39 -2.02
C GLY A 148 -12.76 -0.52 -2.94
N TYR A 149 -11.57 -0.08 -3.27
CA TYR A 149 -10.64 -0.80 -4.14
C TYR A 149 -9.20 -0.56 -3.70
N ILE A 150 -8.39 -1.61 -3.75
CA ILE A 150 -6.94 -1.49 -3.57
C ILE A 150 -6.24 -1.73 -4.91
N TYR A 151 -5.53 -0.72 -5.40
CA TYR A 151 -4.58 -0.86 -6.50
C TYR A 151 -3.28 -1.45 -5.95
N ASN A 152 -2.84 -2.59 -6.47
CA ASN A 152 -1.68 -3.32 -5.99
C ASN A 152 -1.06 -4.13 -7.13
N LYS A 153 -0.41 -3.44 -8.08
CA LYS A 153 0.08 -4.03 -9.33
C LYS A 153 1.32 -4.89 -9.13
N SER A 154 2.24 -4.45 -8.29
CA SER A 154 3.50 -5.11 -8.01
C SER A 154 3.68 -5.30 -6.52
N ASN A 155 4.42 -6.32 -6.12
CA ASN A 155 4.57 -6.70 -4.71
C ASN A 155 5.91 -6.29 -4.09
N ASN A 156 6.84 -5.72 -4.85
CA ASN A 156 8.16 -5.35 -4.33
C ASN A 156 8.19 -3.94 -3.73
N VAL A 157 9.17 -3.72 -2.84
CA VAL A 157 9.36 -2.44 -2.14
C VAL A 157 9.63 -1.28 -3.11
N ASP A 158 10.35 -1.52 -4.22
CA ASP A 158 10.65 -0.49 -5.23
C ASP A 158 9.38 0.22 -5.76
N LYS A 159 8.25 -0.47 -5.74
CA LYS A 159 6.97 -0.01 -6.27
C LYS A 159 5.96 0.51 -5.24
N ASN A 160 6.36 0.66 -3.98
CA ASN A 160 5.46 1.11 -2.91
C ASN A 160 4.78 2.44 -3.20
N THR A 161 5.50 3.39 -3.77
CA THR A 161 4.96 4.74 -4.04
C THR A 161 3.97 4.73 -5.20
N GLN A 162 4.33 4.08 -6.31
CA GLN A 162 3.61 4.20 -7.58
C GLN A 162 2.51 3.16 -7.77
N GLU A 163 2.70 1.97 -7.21
CA GLU A 163 1.86 0.81 -7.52
C GLU A 163 1.08 0.27 -6.31
N CYS A 164 0.78 1.15 -5.34
CA CYS A 164 -0.09 0.85 -4.20
C CYS A 164 -0.92 2.08 -3.83
N ALA A 165 -2.25 1.96 -3.93
CA ALA A 165 -3.19 3.03 -3.57
C ALA A 165 -4.53 2.45 -3.10
N LEU A 166 -5.23 3.19 -2.25
CA LEU A 166 -6.60 2.88 -1.85
C LEU A 166 -7.60 3.85 -2.49
N PHE A 167 -8.78 3.35 -2.74
CA PHE A 167 -9.93 4.12 -3.21
C PHE A 167 -11.14 3.77 -2.34
N SER A 168 -11.83 4.78 -1.84
CA SER A 168 -12.97 4.63 -0.92
C SER A 168 -14.31 4.45 -1.62
N THR A 169 -14.29 4.34 -2.93
CA THR A 169 -15.49 4.17 -3.74
C THR A 169 -15.41 2.89 -4.55
N ILE A 170 -16.50 2.55 -5.19
CA ILE A 170 -16.53 1.50 -6.20
C ILE A 170 -15.65 1.94 -7.36
N PHE A 171 -14.44 1.42 -7.38
CA PHE A 171 -13.40 1.71 -8.36
C PHE A 171 -13.01 0.43 -9.10
N SER A 172 -12.54 0.55 -10.31
CA SER A 172 -12.07 -0.58 -11.08
C SER A 172 -10.88 -0.23 -11.96
N ASP A 173 -9.86 -1.01 -11.81
CA ASP A 173 -8.67 -1.02 -12.66
C ASP A 173 -8.21 -2.48 -12.85
N GLY A 174 -7.45 -2.77 -13.90
CA GLY A 174 -6.98 -4.13 -14.19
C GLY A 174 -5.90 -4.68 -13.24
N HIS A 175 -5.45 -3.92 -12.23
CA HIS A 175 -4.27 -4.23 -11.43
C HIS A 175 -4.51 -4.11 -9.92
N GLY A 176 -5.61 -4.62 -9.43
CA GLY A 176 -5.91 -4.56 -8.01
C GLY A 176 -7.07 -5.45 -7.64
N GLN A 177 -7.66 -5.18 -6.48
CA GLN A 177 -8.76 -5.99 -5.96
C GLN A 177 -9.85 -5.14 -5.34
N ASN A 178 -11.08 -5.62 -5.44
CA ASN A 178 -12.22 -5.05 -4.75
C ASN A 178 -12.04 -5.18 -3.24
N ILE A 179 -12.31 -4.10 -2.53
CA ILE A 179 -12.41 -4.11 -1.07
C ILE A 179 -13.88 -4.31 -0.70
N THR A 180 -14.13 -5.35 0.06
CA THR A 180 -15.43 -5.66 0.67
C THR A 180 -15.30 -5.67 2.18
N THR A 181 -16.38 -5.86 2.89
CA THR A 181 -16.36 -6.00 4.35
C THR A 181 -15.49 -7.15 4.85
N ASP A 182 -15.27 -8.18 4.03
CA ASP A 182 -14.51 -9.39 4.42
C ASP A 182 -12.99 -9.22 4.34
N ASN A 183 -12.49 -8.42 3.38
CA ASN A 183 -11.05 -8.26 3.18
C ASN A 183 -10.53 -6.86 3.51
N PHE A 184 -11.39 -5.97 4.02
CA PHE A 184 -11.03 -4.58 4.33
C PHE A 184 -9.79 -4.48 5.22
N ASP A 185 -9.78 -5.22 6.33
CA ASP A 185 -8.70 -5.21 7.30
C ASP A 185 -7.37 -5.66 6.69
N ARG A 186 -7.39 -6.70 5.88
CA ARG A 186 -6.21 -7.19 5.16
C ARG A 186 -5.71 -6.17 4.13
N CYS A 187 -6.63 -5.51 3.43
CA CYS A 187 -6.28 -4.48 2.43
C CYS A 187 -5.64 -3.25 3.07
N THR A 188 -6.18 -2.75 4.19
CA THR A 188 -5.61 -1.61 4.92
C THR A 188 -4.27 -1.97 5.57
N ALA A 189 -4.13 -3.19 6.11
CA ALA A 189 -2.88 -3.69 6.67
C ALA A 189 -1.77 -3.80 5.61
N LEU A 190 -2.07 -4.38 4.43
CA LEU A 190 -1.11 -4.45 3.33
C LEU A 190 -0.73 -3.06 2.83
N PHE A 191 -1.72 -2.18 2.64
CA PHE A 191 -1.48 -0.80 2.22
C PHE A 191 -0.52 -0.11 3.20
N SER A 192 -0.80 -0.22 4.51
CA SER A 192 0.03 0.38 5.56
C SER A 192 1.42 -0.21 5.59
N ALA A 193 1.57 -1.52 5.55
CA ALA A 193 2.87 -2.19 5.50
C ALA A 193 3.72 -1.68 4.33
N ARG A 194 3.11 -1.50 3.14
CA ARG A 194 3.80 -0.97 1.98
C ARG A 194 4.15 0.51 2.09
N LYS A 195 3.29 1.34 2.68
CA LYS A 195 3.51 2.80 2.78
C LYS A 195 4.44 3.20 3.93
N LEU A 196 4.59 2.35 4.95
CA LEU A 196 5.49 2.56 6.07
C LEU A 196 6.97 2.33 5.72
N ILE A 197 7.26 1.56 4.67
CA ILE A 197 8.62 1.19 4.28
C ILE A 197 9.08 2.02 3.09
N GLU A 198 10.12 2.77 3.31
CA GLU A 198 10.83 3.51 2.26
C GLU A 198 11.81 2.59 1.55
N LYS A 199 11.88 2.72 0.21
CA LYS A 199 12.83 1.97 -0.57
C LYS A 199 14.25 2.52 -0.36
N ASN A 200 15.20 1.60 -0.28
CA ASN A 200 16.62 1.90 -0.30
C ASN A 200 17.38 0.80 -1.06
N TRP A 201 18.68 0.95 -1.18
CA TRP A 201 19.52 0.00 -1.92
C TRP A 201 19.52 -1.41 -1.30
N VAL A 202 19.23 -1.54 0.00
CA VAL A 202 19.18 -2.83 0.68
C VAL A 202 17.89 -3.59 0.34
N ASN A 203 16.73 -2.91 0.38
CA ASN A 203 15.41 -3.55 0.34
C ASN A 203 14.65 -3.43 -1.00
N SER A 204 15.17 -2.67 -1.97
CA SER A 204 14.40 -2.30 -3.18
C SER A 204 13.83 -3.48 -3.96
N LYS A 205 14.43 -4.67 -3.86
CA LYS A 205 13.99 -5.89 -4.57
C LYS A 205 13.29 -6.91 -3.69
N ASP A 206 13.06 -6.57 -2.40
CA ASP A 206 12.31 -7.44 -1.51
C ASP A 206 10.82 -7.47 -1.88
N GLU A 207 10.20 -8.61 -1.78
CA GLU A 207 8.77 -8.79 -1.98
C GLU A 207 8.04 -8.98 -0.65
N TYR A 208 6.85 -8.38 -0.54
CA TYR A 208 6.01 -8.54 0.63
C TYR A 208 5.42 -9.95 0.71
N LEU A 209 5.36 -10.47 1.91
CA LEU A 209 4.75 -11.74 2.30
C LEU A 209 3.40 -11.48 2.99
N ALA A 210 2.52 -12.47 3.00
CA ALA A 210 1.41 -12.48 3.94
C ALA A 210 1.97 -12.53 5.37
N PRO A 211 1.44 -11.72 6.31
CA PRO A 211 1.97 -11.63 7.66
C PRO A 211 1.63 -12.87 8.50
N ASN A 212 2.31 -13.00 9.63
CA ASN A 212 1.93 -13.94 10.68
C ASN A 212 0.70 -13.42 11.44
N THR A 213 -0.47 -13.92 11.12
CA THR A 213 -1.74 -13.51 11.73
C THR A 213 -1.92 -13.96 13.18
N GLU A 214 -1.10 -14.94 13.63
CA GLU A 214 -1.12 -15.45 15.01
C GLU A 214 -0.22 -14.66 15.95
N HIS A 215 0.54 -13.70 15.42
CA HIS A 215 1.42 -12.87 16.25
C HIS A 215 0.58 -11.96 17.16
N PRO A 216 0.90 -11.82 18.47
CA PRO A 216 0.12 -11.02 19.43
C PRO A 216 -0.13 -9.57 18.98
N ALA A 217 0.83 -8.95 18.30
CA ALA A 217 0.71 -7.58 17.80
C ALA A 217 -0.10 -7.44 16.51
N TYR A 218 -0.57 -8.54 15.89
CA TYR A 218 -1.24 -8.48 14.60
C TYR A 218 -2.53 -7.66 14.63
N ASN A 219 -3.39 -7.89 15.61
CA ASN A 219 -4.66 -7.17 15.71
C ASN A 219 -4.47 -5.66 15.96
N GLU A 220 -3.49 -5.28 16.78
CA GLU A 220 -3.16 -3.87 16.99
C GLU A 220 -2.68 -3.24 15.68
N PHE A 221 -1.77 -3.88 14.95
CA PHE A 221 -1.29 -3.39 13.66
C PHE A 221 -2.43 -3.22 12.65
N VAL A 222 -3.37 -4.18 12.59
CA VAL A 222 -4.53 -4.11 11.69
C VAL A 222 -5.44 -2.93 12.04
N ASN A 223 -5.75 -2.74 13.32
CA ASN A 223 -6.61 -1.65 13.78
C ASN A 223 -5.96 -0.28 13.52
N ASP A 224 -4.68 -0.13 13.83
CA ASP A 224 -3.91 1.09 13.58
C ASP A 224 -3.74 1.35 12.06
N SER A 225 -3.67 0.29 11.25
CA SER A 225 -3.62 0.39 9.78
C SER A 225 -4.85 1.03 9.18
N LEU A 226 -6.02 0.88 9.81
CA LEU A 226 -7.21 1.62 9.41
C LEU A 226 -6.94 3.13 9.48
N ILE A 227 -6.47 3.62 10.62
CA ILE A 227 -6.21 5.05 10.84
C ILE A 227 -5.09 5.56 9.93
N TYR A 228 -3.98 4.82 9.88
CA TYR A 228 -2.88 5.18 9.00
C TYR A 228 -3.32 5.29 7.53
N SER A 229 -4.12 4.35 7.05
CA SER A 229 -4.61 4.34 5.67
C SER A 229 -5.60 5.46 5.36
N LEU A 230 -6.48 5.84 6.31
CA LEU A 230 -7.45 6.92 6.10
C LEU A 230 -6.78 8.26 5.77
N PHE A 231 -5.65 8.54 6.40
CA PHE A 231 -5.00 9.85 6.33
C PHE A 231 -3.77 9.88 5.43
N HIS A 232 -3.43 8.77 4.77
CA HIS A 232 -2.31 8.70 3.84
C HIS A 232 -2.63 9.38 2.50
N SER A 233 -1.63 10.02 1.89
CA SER A 233 -1.77 10.74 0.61
C SER A 233 -2.15 9.86 -0.60
N SER A 234 -1.89 8.56 -0.53
CA SER A 234 -2.28 7.57 -1.56
C SER A 234 -3.64 6.91 -1.27
N SER A 235 -4.39 7.41 -0.29
CA SER A 235 -5.77 7.03 -0.04
C SER A 235 -6.69 8.03 -0.72
N ASN A 236 -7.30 7.62 -1.82
CA ASN A 236 -8.15 8.45 -2.66
C ASN A 236 -9.59 8.32 -2.18
N GLN A 237 -10.06 9.32 -1.47
CA GLN A 237 -11.39 9.35 -0.89
C GLN A 237 -12.26 10.32 -1.69
N SER A 238 -13.32 9.82 -2.27
CA SER A 238 -14.21 10.62 -3.11
C SER A 238 -15.64 10.11 -3.07
N SER A 239 -16.57 11.01 -3.34
CA SER A 239 -17.97 10.72 -3.61
C SER A 239 -18.37 11.36 -4.92
N LEU A 240 -19.28 10.74 -5.63
CA LEU A 240 -19.86 11.28 -6.86
C LEU A 240 -21.38 11.33 -6.70
N ARG A 241 -22.00 12.36 -7.27
CA ARG A 241 -23.45 12.57 -7.18
C ARG A 241 -24.09 12.69 -8.55
N ASN A 242 -25.35 12.30 -8.60
CA ASN A 242 -26.16 12.40 -9.80
C ASN A 242 -25.53 11.74 -11.03
N VAL A 243 -24.80 10.64 -10.82
CA VAL A 243 -24.17 9.89 -11.90
C VAL A 243 -25.25 9.23 -12.76
N ASP A 244 -25.31 9.59 -14.03
CA ASP A 244 -26.22 8.94 -14.98
C ASP A 244 -25.66 7.58 -15.39
N TYR A 245 -26.43 6.52 -15.08
CA TYR A 245 -26.11 5.18 -15.53
C TYR A 245 -27.36 4.41 -15.89
N LYS A 246 -27.45 3.97 -17.14
CA LYS A 246 -28.61 3.23 -17.70
C LYS A 246 -29.95 3.89 -17.39
N GLY A 247 -30.03 5.21 -17.56
CA GLY A 247 -31.26 5.99 -17.36
C GLY A 247 -31.68 6.20 -15.90
N LYS A 248 -30.81 5.92 -14.96
CA LYS A 248 -31.01 6.18 -13.53
C LYS A 248 -29.94 7.08 -12.97
N LYS A 249 -30.29 7.89 -11.97
CA LYS A 249 -29.35 8.69 -11.18
C LYS A 249 -28.84 7.86 -10.00
N TRP A 250 -27.54 7.90 -9.79
CA TRP A 250 -26.84 7.18 -8.74
C TRP A 250 -25.96 8.13 -7.95
N ASP A 251 -25.73 7.78 -6.69
CA ASP A 251 -24.68 8.39 -5.88
C ASP A 251 -23.67 7.34 -5.48
N ILE A 252 -22.39 7.67 -5.64
CA ILE A 252 -21.27 6.87 -5.18
C ILE A 252 -20.69 7.60 -3.97
N LYS A 253 -20.77 7.00 -2.79
CA LYS A 253 -20.38 7.64 -1.55
C LYS A 253 -19.00 7.17 -1.07
N ASN A 254 -18.32 8.04 -0.32
CA ASN A 254 -17.09 7.74 0.39
C ASN A 254 -17.40 6.90 1.64
N GLU A 255 -17.14 5.59 1.61
CA GLU A 255 -17.33 4.70 2.76
C GLU A 255 -16.21 4.80 3.82
N PHE A 256 -15.14 5.56 3.54
CA PHE A 256 -14.00 5.72 4.46
C PHE A 256 -14.13 6.94 5.39
N PHE A 257 -15.21 7.69 5.29
CA PHE A 257 -15.43 8.82 6.19
C PHE A 257 -15.73 8.33 7.62
N TRP A 258 -15.14 8.97 8.64
CA TRP A 258 -15.06 8.46 10.01
C TRP A 258 -16.00 9.13 11.02
N LEU A 259 -16.60 10.27 10.70
CA LEU A 259 -17.60 10.91 11.55
C LEU A 259 -19.00 10.40 11.23
N SER A 260 -19.89 10.44 12.24
CA SER A 260 -21.28 10.04 12.05
C SER A 260 -22.06 11.01 11.16
N ASN A 261 -23.09 10.50 10.50
CA ASN A 261 -24.02 11.33 9.75
C ASN A 261 -24.66 12.40 10.63
N LYS A 262 -25.06 12.03 11.86
CA LYS A 262 -25.67 12.93 12.83
C LYS A 262 -24.71 14.07 13.22
N GLU A 263 -23.44 13.79 13.41
CA GLU A 263 -22.45 14.83 13.74
C GLU A 263 -22.28 15.81 12.59
N ILE A 264 -22.17 15.32 11.36
CA ILE A 264 -22.06 16.17 10.17
C ILE A 264 -23.31 17.01 9.95
N GLU A 265 -24.49 16.43 10.17
CA GLU A 265 -25.77 17.16 10.14
C GLU A 265 -25.79 18.32 11.16
N ASN A 266 -25.38 18.04 12.38
CA ASN A 266 -25.30 19.07 13.43
C ASN A 266 -24.30 20.18 13.06
N LEU A 267 -23.12 19.84 12.56
CA LEU A 267 -22.14 20.82 12.10
C LEU A 267 -22.67 21.65 10.94
N SER A 268 -23.38 21.04 10.01
CA SER A 268 -24.01 21.73 8.89
C SER A 268 -25.07 22.72 9.37
N ASN A 269 -25.99 22.30 10.23
CA ASN A 269 -27.05 23.13 10.78
C ASN A 269 -26.50 24.28 11.62
N THR A 270 -25.52 24.01 12.47
CA THR A 270 -24.89 25.03 13.33
C THR A 270 -24.19 26.12 12.52
N ASN A 271 -23.66 25.80 11.36
CA ASN A 271 -22.97 26.73 10.49
C ASN A 271 -23.88 27.32 9.40
N GLY A 272 -25.18 27.08 9.43
CA GLY A 272 -26.17 27.69 8.52
C GLY A 272 -26.10 27.13 7.10
N PHE A 273 -25.45 25.97 6.88
CA PHE A 273 -25.43 25.34 5.58
C PHE A 273 -26.77 24.68 5.30
N THR A 274 -27.51 25.19 4.35
CA THR A 274 -28.73 24.56 3.85
C THR A 274 -28.36 23.32 3.05
N GLN A 275 -28.44 22.19 3.67
CA GLN A 275 -28.15 20.96 2.97
C GLN A 275 -29.41 20.23 2.56
N THR A 276 -29.51 20.05 1.28
CA THR A 276 -30.49 19.15 0.67
C THR A 276 -29.99 17.71 0.67
N TYR A 277 -29.55 17.23 1.80
CA TYR A 277 -29.34 15.80 1.97
C TYR A 277 -30.66 15.15 2.34
N ASN A 278 -31.51 15.17 1.42
CA ASN A 278 -32.73 14.41 1.48
C ASN A 278 -32.41 12.99 1.24
N ASP A 279 -32.13 12.16 2.26
CA ASP A 279 -32.32 10.87 1.76
C ASP A 279 -31.81 9.66 2.48
N ALA A 280 -32.19 8.59 1.92
CA ALA A 280 -31.70 7.25 2.13
C ALA A 280 -30.16 7.15 2.20
N ARG A 281 -29.40 8.12 1.72
CA ARG A 281 -27.94 8.20 1.77
C ARG A 281 -27.46 8.47 3.17
N THR A 282 -28.16 9.31 3.91
CA THR A 282 -27.81 9.70 5.27
C THR A 282 -28.41 8.77 6.31
N SER A 283 -29.31 7.88 5.90
CA SER A 283 -29.94 6.92 6.82
C SER A 283 -29.01 5.79 7.28
N LYS A 284 -27.92 5.55 6.52
CA LYS A 284 -26.92 4.53 6.85
C LYS A 284 -25.57 5.19 7.09
N GLU A 285 -25.00 4.90 8.23
CA GLU A 285 -23.62 5.30 8.54
C GLU A 285 -22.61 4.73 7.54
N ARG A 286 -21.48 5.37 7.42
CA ARG A 286 -20.35 4.89 6.63
C ARG A 286 -19.76 3.64 7.24
N TYR A 287 -19.18 2.79 6.39
CA TYR A 287 -18.56 1.55 6.85
C TYR A 287 -17.47 1.81 7.90
N VAL A 288 -16.56 2.76 7.63
CA VAL A 288 -15.45 3.07 8.55
C VAL A 288 -15.96 3.61 9.88
N TYR A 289 -16.96 4.50 9.89
CA TYR A 289 -17.57 4.96 11.14
C TYR A 289 -18.06 3.78 11.98
N ASN A 290 -18.81 2.86 11.39
CA ASN A 290 -19.33 1.67 12.10
C ASN A 290 -18.19 0.76 12.57
N LYS A 291 -17.17 0.55 11.74
CA LYS A 291 -16.00 -0.27 12.08
C LYS A 291 -15.27 0.30 13.32
N LEU A 292 -15.07 1.61 13.39
CA LEU A 292 -14.43 2.28 14.52
C LEU A 292 -15.18 2.09 15.86
N GLN A 293 -16.48 1.82 15.81
CA GLN A 293 -17.25 1.50 17.04
C GLN A 293 -16.97 0.09 17.58
N THR A 294 -16.29 -0.75 16.83
CA THR A 294 -16.09 -2.18 17.14
C THR A 294 -14.64 -2.58 17.40
N ILE A 295 -13.70 -1.68 17.21
CA ILE A 295 -12.26 -1.95 17.36
C ILE A 295 -11.65 -1.10 18.46
N THR A 296 -10.52 -1.55 18.99
CA THR A 296 -9.70 -0.78 19.93
C THR A 296 -8.47 -0.28 19.20
N LEU A 297 -8.26 1.02 19.21
CA LEU A 297 -7.08 1.67 18.65
C LEU A 297 -5.97 1.79 19.69
N SER A 298 -4.73 1.84 19.25
CA SER A 298 -3.64 2.28 20.12
C SER A 298 -3.79 3.77 20.46
N PRO A 299 -3.14 4.24 21.54
CA PRO A 299 -3.15 5.67 21.90
C PRO A 299 -2.70 6.56 20.71
N GLU A 300 -1.66 6.15 19.98
CA GLU A 300 -1.15 6.89 18.84
C GLU A 300 -2.18 6.99 17.70
N ALA A 301 -2.88 5.92 17.42
CA ALA A 301 -3.92 5.91 16.38
C ALA A 301 -5.15 6.73 16.83
N GLN A 302 -5.52 6.65 18.11
CA GLN A 302 -6.61 7.44 18.67
C GLN A 302 -6.29 8.94 18.61
N ASP A 303 -5.09 9.36 19.01
CA ASP A 303 -4.63 10.75 18.93
C ASP A 303 -4.74 11.32 17.52
N VAL A 304 -4.38 10.52 16.50
CA VAL A 304 -4.50 10.91 15.08
C VAL A 304 -5.97 11.07 14.69
N LEU A 305 -6.82 10.12 15.05
CA LEU A 305 -8.25 10.16 14.74
C LEU A 305 -8.95 11.35 15.38
N ASP A 306 -8.66 11.62 16.65
CA ASP A 306 -9.22 12.73 17.41
C ASP A 306 -8.78 14.07 16.81
N LYS A 307 -7.50 14.25 16.51
CA LYS A 307 -7.00 15.47 15.88
C LYS A 307 -7.60 15.69 14.48
N ALA A 308 -7.73 14.64 13.67
CA ALA A 308 -8.38 14.72 12.37
C ALA A 308 -9.86 15.12 12.49
N SER A 309 -10.54 14.61 13.51
CA SER A 309 -11.93 14.95 13.81
C SER A 309 -12.08 16.41 14.25
N ASP A 310 -11.17 16.89 15.10
CA ASP A 310 -11.14 18.28 15.53
C ASP A 310 -10.86 19.25 14.36
N ILE A 311 -9.98 18.86 13.44
CA ILE A 311 -9.76 19.63 12.21
C ILE A 311 -11.07 19.77 11.42
N VAL A 312 -11.84 18.69 11.27
CA VAL A 312 -13.15 18.77 10.59
C VAL A 312 -14.08 19.75 11.32
N ARG A 313 -14.20 19.62 12.65
CA ARG A 313 -15.07 20.48 13.48
C ARG A 313 -14.67 21.95 13.39
N ASN A 314 -13.40 22.25 13.57
CA ASN A 314 -12.86 23.62 13.61
C ASN A 314 -12.91 24.33 12.24
N THR A 315 -12.80 23.56 11.16
CA THR A 315 -12.76 24.11 9.80
C THR A 315 -14.10 24.08 9.07
N PHE A 316 -15.12 23.44 9.63
CA PHE A 316 -16.40 23.22 8.95
C PHE A 316 -17.03 24.54 8.47
N LYS A 317 -16.99 25.57 9.28
CA LYS A 317 -17.52 26.91 9.00
C LYS A 317 -16.86 27.61 7.80
N TYR A 318 -15.67 27.21 7.41
CA TYR A 318 -14.92 27.84 6.32
C TYR A 318 -15.13 27.16 4.96
N ARG A 319 -15.90 26.05 4.89
CA ARG A 319 -16.04 25.26 3.66
C ARG A 319 -16.62 26.05 2.50
N GLU A 320 -17.60 26.90 2.76
CA GLU A 320 -18.24 27.72 1.72
C GLU A 320 -17.28 28.77 1.16
N LEU A 321 -16.56 29.46 2.05
CA LEU A 321 -15.54 30.42 1.67
C LEU A 321 -14.42 29.76 0.88
N PHE A 322 -13.93 28.64 1.37
CA PHE A 322 -12.88 27.87 0.69
C PHE A 322 -13.31 27.39 -0.71
N ASN A 323 -14.57 26.98 -0.89
CA ASN A 323 -15.10 26.62 -2.21
C ASN A 323 -15.20 27.80 -3.17
N GLN A 324 -15.40 29.03 -2.66
CA GLN A 324 -15.39 30.25 -3.50
C GLN A 324 -13.97 30.61 -3.95
N GLU A 325 -12.97 30.39 -3.08
CA GLU A 325 -11.57 30.71 -3.34
C GLU A 325 -10.88 29.57 -4.13
N HIS A 326 -11.29 28.32 -3.91
CA HIS A 326 -10.71 27.09 -4.46
C HIS A 326 -11.76 26.15 -5.04
N PRO A 327 -12.45 26.56 -6.11
CA PRO A 327 -13.58 25.80 -6.67
C PRO A 327 -13.19 24.40 -7.18
N GLU A 328 -11.92 24.17 -7.44
CA GLU A 328 -11.38 22.87 -7.88
C GLU A 328 -11.51 21.78 -6.83
N TYR A 329 -11.55 22.11 -5.53
CA TYR A 329 -11.69 21.11 -4.46
C TYR A 329 -13.11 20.64 -4.25
N GLN A 330 -14.12 21.47 -4.50
CA GLN A 330 -15.55 21.14 -4.38
C GLN A 330 -15.90 20.46 -3.05
N ILE A 331 -15.47 21.03 -1.92
CA ILE A 331 -15.76 20.47 -0.59
C ILE A 331 -17.27 20.49 -0.34
N MET A 332 -17.85 19.31 -0.24
CA MET A 332 -19.25 19.14 0.13
C MET A 332 -19.38 19.05 1.65
N ASN A 333 -20.56 19.37 2.18
CA ASN A 333 -20.77 19.29 3.62
C ASN A 333 -20.66 17.85 4.15
N TRP A 334 -21.09 16.87 3.36
CA TRP A 334 -21.17 15.48 3.75
C TRP A 334 -20.04 14.61 3.24
N ASP A 335 -19.67 14.75 2.00
CA ASP A 335 -18.81 13.83 1.28
C ASP A 335 -17.51 14.48 0.88
N CYS A 336 -16.69 14.77 1.85
CA CYS A 336 -15.32 15.19 1.56
C CYS A 336 -14.34 14.10 2.02
N GLY A 337 -13.31 13.92 1.22
CA GLY A 337 -12.18 13.09 1.59
C GLY A 337 -11.12 13.87 2.36
N TRP A 338 -10.21 13.14 2.99
CA TRP A 338 -9.09 13.76 3.71
C TRP A 338 -8.25 14.71 2.84
N TYR A 339 -8.15 14.44 1.54
CA TYR A 339 -7.46 15.32 0.60
C TYR A 339 -8.00 16.77 0.63
N GLN A 340 -9.33 16.91 0.58
CA GLN A 340 -10.01 18.20 0.61
C GLN A 340 -9.93 18.85 2.00
N ILE A 341 -10.20 18.07 3.05
CA ILE A 341 -10.11 18.53 4.45
C ILE A 341 -8.70 19.03 4.77
N LYS A 342 -7.68 18.31 4.32
CA LYS A 342 -6.28 18.71 4.49
C LYS A 342 -5.95 20.03 3.79
N ALA A 343 -6.47 20.28 2.59
CA ALA A 343 -6.26 21.53 1.88
C ALA A 343 -6.88 22.70 2.65
N LEU A 344 -8.13 22.56 3.06
CA LEU A 344 -8.83 23.52 3.92
C LEU A 344 -8.09 23.78 5.24
N ALA A 345 -7.62 22.73 5.91
CA ALA A 345 -6.93 22.86 7.20
C ALA A 345 -5.59 23.59 7.10
N LYS A 346 -4.86 23.42 6.02
CA LYS A 346 -3.58 24.15 5.78
C LYS A 346 -3.76 25.65 5.74
N GLU A 347 -4.92 26.10 5.32
CA GLU A 347 -5.23 27.51 5.18
C GLU A 347 -5.90 28.07 6.44
N TYR A 348 -6.93 27.41 6.95
CA TYR A 348 -7.79 27.93 8.02
C TYR A 348 -7.52 27.35 9.41
N ALA A 349 -6.68 26.31 9.52
CA ALA A 349 -6.32 25.66 10.78
C ALA A 349 -4.88 25.13 10.76
N LYS A 350 -3.94 25.94 10.34
CA LYS A 350 -2.54 25.57 10.11
C LYS A 350 -1.89 24.88 11.32
N SER A 351 -2.10 25.45 12.52
CA SER A 351 -1.54 24.89 13.76
C SER A 351 -2.09 23.49 14.06
N ASP A 352 -3.41 23.29 13.90
CA ASP A 352 -4.03 21.96 14.08
C ASP A 352 -3.50 20.96 13.07
N TYR A 353 -3.30 21.40 11.82
CA TYR A 353 -2.74 20.55 10.79
C TYR A 353 -1.27 20.17 11.06
N GLU A 354 -0.44 21.09 11.55
CA GLU A 354 0.94 20.83 11.93
C GLU A 354 1.03 19.84 13.10
N GLU A 355 0.13 19.96 14.07
CA GLU A 355 0.02 18.98 15.16
C GLU A 355 -0.43 17.62 14.66
N PHE A 356 -1.43 17.55 13.80
CA PHE A 356 -1.86 16.33 13.14
C PHE A 356 -0.67 15.62 12.44
N VAL A 357 0.15 16.34 11.70
CA VAL A 357 1.32 15.78 11.00
C VAL A 357 2.30 15.15 12.00
N LYS A 358 2.51 15.77 13.17
CA LYS A 358 3.38 15.20 14.23
C LYS A 358 2.81 13.91 14.80
N LEU A 359 1.50 13.89 15.10
CA LEU A 359 0.82 12.70 15.62
C LEU A 359 0.81 11.57 14.58
N TYR A 360 0.52 11.88 13.32
CA TYR A 360 0.54 10.92 12.23
C TYR A 360 1.94 10.30 12.01
N LYS A 361 3.00 11.11 12.12
CA LYS A 361 4.37 10.63 12.09
C LYS A 361 4.67 9.70 13.26
N LYS A 362 4.23 10.03 14.49
CA LYS A 362 4.40 9.19 15.67
C LYS A 362 3.74 7.82 15.48
N LEU A 363 2.53 7.78 14.94
CA LEU A 363 1.85 6.54 14.57
C LEU A 363 2.66 5.73 13.54
N ALA A 364 3.13 6.37 12.48
CA ALA A 364 3.94 5.73 11.45
C ALA A 364 5.23 5.13 12.02
N ASP A 365 5.93 5.87 12.90
CA ASP A 365 7.19 5.44 13.54
C ASP A 365 6.97 4.23 14.47
N LYS A 366 5.84 4.18 15.19
CA LYS A 366 5.42 3.02 15.98
C LYS A 366 5.15 1.80 15.11
N MET A 367 4.41 1.98 14.01
CA MET A 367 3.96 0.87 13.17
C MET A 367 5.08 0.29 12.28
N ARG A 368 6.07 1.10 11.90
CA ARG A 368 7.10 0.71 10.93
C ARG A 368 7.86 -0.57 11.32
N PRO A 369 8.39 -0.74 12.54
CA PRO A 369 9.08 -1.99 12.92
C PRO A 369 8.15 -3.20 12.91
N MET A 370 6.85 -3.01 13.11
CA MET A 370 5.88 -4.11 13.10
C MET A 370 5.76 -4.79 11.73
N VAL A 371 6.11 -4.09 10.63
CA VAL A 371 6.14 -4.66 9.29
C VAL A 371 7.09 -5.86 9.21
N TYR A 372 8.26 -5.75 9.85
CA TYR A 372 9.23 -6.84 9.95
C TYR A 372 8.84 -7.85 11.03
N THR A 373 8.43 -7.40 12.19
CA THR A 373 7.99 -8.27 13.30
C THR A 373 6.84 -9.20 12.90
N LEU A 374 5.90 -8.70 12.10
CA LEU A 374 4.78 -9.48 11.59
C LEU A 374 5.13 -10.31 10.34
N GLY A 375 6.33 -10.16 9.79
CA GLY A 375 6.81 -10.94 8.66
C GLY A 375 6.28 -10.49 7.29
N PHE A 376 5.80 -9.26 7.15
CA PHE A 376 5.53 -8.70 5.81
C PHE A 376 6.79 -8.58 4.97
N LEU A 377 7.92 -8.29 5.62
CA LEU A 377 9.28 -8.31 5.06
C LEU A 377 10.20 -9.06 6.04
N LYS A 378 11.34 -9.58 5.53
CA LYS A 378 12.40 -10.20 6.32
C LYS A 378 13.57 -9.26 6.53
#